data_e11d0b109b9fab3a258eb128461dd0b8
#
_entry.id   e11d0b109b9fab3a258eb128461dd0b8
#
_cell.length_a   1.000
_cell.length_b   1.000
_cell.length_c   1.000
_cell.angle_alpha   90.00
_cell.angle_beta   90.00
_cell.angle_gamma   90.00
#
_symmetry.space_group_name_H-M   'P 1'
#
loop_
_entity.id
_entity.type
_entity.pdbx_description
1 polymer ?
#
loop_
_entity_poly.entity_id
_entity_poly.type
_entity_poly.pdbx_seq_one_letter_code
_entity_poly.pdbx_strand_id
1 'polypeptide(L)'
;MIATAFWLALILYLLGVAFALAFPRHAGASAIWTVLAGVLEVIVGGAVLAGAPGPVGQFATGLPFGALTIGTDPLAALFLVIIGIVSIATAVYASGSLAHESPHRQAGPGLALFNLVLFTLVLIVSATDAITFLLAWETMAFLTYLAVNFAYEDPEVIRASYQMLSISELGAIGIIGAILFLGQAGGGFSFAALREGSLALSPLLRDLVFFFVLFGFGAKAGLLPLQLWLPGANARAPSHIAAVLSA
;
A
#
# COMPACT_ATOMS: atom_id res chain seq x y z
N MET A 1 11.82 -10.25 -19.52
CA MET A 1 12.07 -8.80 -19.41
C MET A 1 11.05 -8.10 -18.49
N ILE A 2 9.73 -8.20 -18.71
CA ILE A 2 8.71 -7.52 -17.88
C ILE A 2 8.75 -8.00 -16.42
N ALA A 3 8.80 -9.32 -16.18
CA ALA A 3 8.92 -9.87 -14.83
C ALA A 3 10.20 -9.39 -14.12
N THR A 4 11.33 -9.37 -14.83
CA THR A 4 12.58 -8.86 -14.27
C THR A 4 12.49 -7.38 -13.91
N ALA A 5 11.82 -6.56 -14.74
CA ALA A 5 11.60 -5.14 -14.47
C ALA A 5 10.72 -4.92 -13.23
N PHE A 6 9.67 -5.72 -13.06
CA PHE A 6 8.80 -5.69 -11.87
C PHE A 6 9.57 -5.97 -10.57
N TRP A 7 10.32 -7.10 -10.55
CA TRP A 7 11.11 -7.45 -9.36
C TRP A 7 12.22 -6.43 -9.08
N LEU A 8 12.81 -5.88 -10.14
CA LEU A 8 13.80 -4.82 -9.99
C LEU A 8 13.19 -3.55 -9.39
N ALA A 9 11.97 -3.17 -9.77
CA ALA A 9 11.28 -2.02 -9.18
C ALA A 9 11.10 -2.20 -7.66
N LEU A 10 10.68 -3.38 -7.22
CA LEU A 10 10.57 -3.70 -5.78
C LEU A 10 11.93 -3.62 -5.06
N ILE A 11 12.99 -4.16 -5.67
CA ILE A 11 14.35 -4.08 -5.13
C ILE A 11 14.83 -2.64 -5.03
N LEU A 12 14.51 -1.78 -6.01
CA LEU A 12 14.90 -0.38 -6.01
C LEU A 12 14.27 0.40 -4.85
N TYR A 13 13.00 0.15 -4.50
CA TYR A 13 12.42 0.74 -3.30
C TYR A 13 13.19 0.34 -2.03
N LEU A 14 13.54 -0.95 -1.89
CA LEU A 14 14.32 -1.43 -0.75
C LEU A 14 15.74 -0.87 -0.72
N LEU A 15 16.37 -0.67 -1.89
CA LEU A 15 17.65 0.05 -2.00
C LEU A 15 17.49 1.51 -1.60
N GLY A 16 16.39 2.17 -1.96
CA GLY A 16 16.03 3.51 -1.51
C GLY A 16 15.94 3.60 0.01
N VAL A 17 15.29 2.62 0.66
CA VAL A 17 15.24 2.49 2.13
C VAL A 17 16.65 2.36 2.71
N ALA A 18 17.41 1.38 2.23
CA ALA A 18 18.77 1.10 2.74
C ALA A 18 19.68 2.33 2.57
N PHE A 19 19.63 3.01 1.42
CA PHE A 19 20.40 4.21 1.15
C PHE A 19 20.02 5.36 2.08
N ALA A 20 18.73 5.64 2.26
CA ALA A 20 18.23 6.71 3.11
C ALA A 20 18.66 6.53 4.57
N LEU A 21 18.67 5.30 5.07
CA LEU A 21 19.09 4.97 6.44
C LEU A 21 20.61 4.98 6.60
N ALA A 22 21.37 4.47 5.61
CA ALA A 22 22.81 4.39 5.67
C ALA A 22 23.49 5.76 5.49
N PHE A 23 22.87 6.67 4.72
CA PHE A 23 23.43 7.98 4.39
C PHE A 23 22.45 9.12 4.74
N PRO A 24 22.13 9.34 6.02
CA PRO A 24 21.08 10.29 6.42
C PRO A 24 21.37 11.74 6.00
N ARG A 25 22.65 12.12 5.84
CA ARG A 25 23.04 13.46 5.35
C ARG A 25 22.78 13.66 3.85
N HIS A 26 22.68 12.58 3.09
CA HIS A 26 22.44 12.56 1.63
C HIS A 26 21.15 11.85 1.30
N ALA A 27 20.24 11.73 2.27
CA ALA A 27 19.03 10.95 2.14
C ALA A 27 18.16 11.36 0.94
N GLY A 28 18.17 12.65 0.55
CA GLY A 28 17.49 13.13 -0.65
C GLY A 28 17.90 12.41 -1.94
N ALA A 29 19.12 11.89 -2.01
CA ALA A 29 19.57 11.11 -3.17
C ALA A 29 18.86 9.73 -3.26
N SER A 30 18.19 9.26 -2.18
CA SER A 30 17.35 8.05 -2.25
C SER A 30 16.20 8.19 -3.25
N ALA A 31 15.78 9.42 -3.57
CA ALA A 31 14.77 9.70 -4.60
C ALA A 31 15.14 9.11 -5.98
N ILE A 32 16.43 8.94 -6.28
CA ILE A 32 16.88 8.32 -7.54
C ILE A 32 16.34 6.89 -7.64
N TRP A 33 16.44 6.13 -6.55
CA TRP A 33 15.94 4.75 -6.50
C TRP A 33 14.43 4.68 -6.66
N THR A 34 13.70 5.60 -6.00
CA THR A 34 12.25 5.72 -6.10
C THR A 34 11.80 6.10 -7.52
N VAL A 35 12.49 7.07 -8.16
CA VAL A 35 12.19 7.48 -9.54
C VAL A 35 12.44 6.32 -10.50
N LEU A 36 13.56 5.60 -10.37
CA LEU A 36 13.84 4.44 -11.21
C LEU A 36 12.81 3.33 -11.02
N ALA A 37 12.39 3.07 -9.78
CA ALA A 37 11.32 2.11 -9.48
C ALA A 37 10.01 2.54 -10.17
N GLY A 38 9.58 3.79 -10.01
CA GLY A 38 8.37 4.32 -10.63
C GLY A 38 8.40 4.26 -12.18
N VAL A 39 9.55 4.53 -12.79
CA VAL A 39 9.72 4.38 -14.25
C VAL A 39 9.52 2.91 -14.67
N LEU A 40 10.09 1.97 -13.93
CA LEU A 40 9.90 0.55 -14.22
C LEU A 40 8.44 0.12 -14.04
N GLU A 41 7.73 0.63 -13.03
CA GLU A 41 6.30 0.36 -12.83
C GLU A 41 5.44 0.87 -14.00
N VAL A 42 5.71 2.08 -14.49
CA VAL A 42 5.03 2.63 -15.68
C VAL A 42 5.30 1.75 -16.91
N ILE A 43 6.55 1.30 -17.10
CA ILE A 43 6.92 0.41 -18.21
C ILE A 43 6.22 -0.95 -18.08
N VAL A 44 6.25 -1.57 -16.89
CA VAL A 44 5.62 -2.88 -16.63
C VAL A 44 4.12 -2.77 -16.81
N GLY A 45 3.47 -1.79 -16.16
CA GLY A 45 2.04 -1.57 -16.26
C GLY A 45 1.60 -1.28 -17.70
N GLY A 46 2.30 -0.38 -18.39
CA GLY A 46 2.03 -0.06 -19.79
C GLY A 46 2.18 -1.26 -20.73
N ALA A 47 3.20 -2.11 -20.51
CA ALA A 47 3.40 -3.32 -21.30
C ALA A 47 2.28 -4.36 -21.09
N VAL A 48 1.84 -4.56 -19.83
CA VAL A 48 0.73 -5.48 -19.50
C VAL A 48 -0.58 -4.96 -20.09
N LEU A 49 -0.85 -3.67 -19.99
CA LEU A 49 -2.02 -3.05 -20.63
C LEU A 49 -1.99 -3.17 -22.15
N ALA A 50 -0.81 -3.21 -22.76
CA ALA A 50 -0.63 -3.47 -24.19
C ALA A 50 -0.73 -4.97 -24.57
N GLY A 51 -1.06 -5.85 -23.62
CA GLY A 51 -1.29 -7.28 -23.87
C GLY A 51 -0.09 -8.19 -23.57
N ALA A 52 0.99 -7.66 -22.99
CA ALA A 52 2.08 -8.54 -22.54
C ALA A 52 1.68 -9.36 -21.31
N PRO A 53 2.23 -10.58 -21.10
CA PRO A 53 1.98 -11.36 -19.92
C PRO A 53 2.51 -10.65 -18.67
N GLY A 54 1.66 -10.53 -17.65
CA GLY A 54 2.03 -9.92 -16.38
C GLY A 54 3.01 -10.79 -15.58
N PRO A 55 3.85 -10.19 -14.75
CA PRO A 55 4.71 -10.92 -13.83
C PRO A 55 3.87 -11.72 -12.82
N VAL A 56 4.38 -12.89 -12.43
CA VAL A 56 3.80 -13.74 -11.40
C VAL A 56 4.90 -14.21 -10.46
N GLY A 57 4.55 -14.40 -9.20
CA GLY A 57 5.46 -14.91 -8.18
C GLY A 57 4.71 -15.65 -7.09
N GLN A 58 5.34 -16.69 -6.54
CA GLN A 58 4.80 -17.46 -5.43
C GLN A 58 5.91 -17.71 -4.42
N PHE A 59 5.66 -17.39 -3.15
CA PHE A 59 6.61 -17.51 -2.06
C PHE A 59 6.05 -18.46 -1.02
N ALA A 60 6.66 -19.62 -0.89
CA ALA A 60 6.33 -20.56 0.18
C ALA A 60 6.76 -19.97 1.53
N THR A 61 5.81 -19.81 2.43
CA THR A 61 6.07 -19.17 3.74
C THR A 61 6.19 -20.18 4.89
N GLY A 62 5.81 -21.44 4.69
CA GLY A 62 5.67 -22.42 5.77
C GLY A 62 4.52 -22.10 6.75
N LEU A 63 3.73 -21.08 6.48
CA LEU A 63 2.56 -20.68 7.28
C LEU A 63 1.34 -21.56 6.93
N PRO A 64 0.40 -21.75 7.87
CA PRO A 64 -0.74 -22.65 7.67
C PRO A 64 -1.71 -22.20 6.56
N PHE A 65 -1.62 -20.97 6.09
CA PHE A 65 -2.46 -20.42 4.99
C PHE A 65 -1.80 -20.52 3.61
N GLY A 66 -0.67 -21.21 3.49
CA GLY A 66 -0.03 -21.50 2.20
C GLY A 66 1.03 -20.49 1.78
N ALA A 67 1.15 -20.28 0.47
CA ALA A 67 2.11 -19.37 -0.13
C ALA A 67 1.54 -17.97 -0.33
N LEU A 68 2.39 -16.95 -0.24
CA LEU A 68 2.05 -15.60 -0.70
C LEU A 68 2.15 -15.56 -2.21
N THR A 69 1.14 -14.99 -2.87
CA THR A 69 1.06 -14.98 -4.32
C THR A 69 0.92 -13.58 -4.88
N ILE A 70 1.70 -13.28 -5.90
CA ILE A 70 1.75 -11.99 -6.60
C ILE A 70 1.51 -12.25 -8.08
N GLY A 71 0.69 -11.39 -8.70
CA GLY A 71 0.43 -11.39 -10.13
C GLY A 71 -0.01 -10.01 -10.60
N THR A 72 0.24 -9.71 -11.88
CA THR A 72 -0.18 -8.43 -12.44
C THR A 72 -1.15 -8.69 -13.59
N ASP A 73 -2.43 -8.52 -13.31
CA ASP A 73 -3.50 -8.49 -14.32
C ASP A 73 -3.66 -7.07 -14.90
N PRO A 74 -4.54 -6.83 -15.87
CA PRO A 74 -4.73 -5.49 -16.43
C PRO A 74 -5.18 -4.44 -15.42
N LEU A 75 -5.94 -4.81 -14.36
CA LEU A 75 -6.35 -3.88 -13.33
C LEU A 75 -5.15 -3.49 -12.45
N ALA A 76 -4.40 -4.47 -11.99
CA ALA A 76 -3.14 -4.24 -11.27
C ALA A 76 -2.16 -3.40 -12.11
N ALA A 77 -2.06 -3.67 -13.41
CA ALA A 77 -1.22 -2.92 -14.33
C ALA A 77 -1.61 -1.44 -14.43
N LEU A 78 -2.91 -1.14 -14.47
CA LEU A 78 -3.39 0.25 -14.42
C LEU A 78 -2.94 0.95 -13.13
N PHE A 79 -3.09 0.30 -11.99
CA PHE A 79 -2.64 0.86 -10.71
C PHE A 79 -1.12 0.99 -10.64
N LEU A 80 -0.35 0.06 -11.21
CA LEU A 80 1.11 0.20 -11.30
C LEU A 80 1.52 1.46 -12.08
N VAL A 81 0.83 1.79 -13.16
CA VAL A 81 1.09 3.04 -13.90
C VAL A 81 0.81 4.26 -13.03
N ILE A 82 -0.32 4.27 -12.32
CA ILE A 82 -0.69 5.37 -11.43
C ILE A 82 0.33 5.53 -10.30
N ILE A 83 0.64 4.44 -9.60
CA ILE A 83 1.64 4.42 -8.50
C ILE A 83 2.99 4.90 -9.03
N GLY A 84 3.44 4.40 -10.18
CA GLY A 84 4.70 4.80 -10.78
C GLY A 84 4.78 6.30 -11.08
N ILE A 85 3.74 6.89 -11.67
CA ILE A 85 3.68 8.34 -11.96
C ILE A 85 3.72 9.14 -10.65
N VAL A 86 2.91 8.76 -9.65
CA VAL A 86 2.87 9.41 -8.34
C VAL A 86 4.20 9.27 -7.62
N SER A 87 4.82 8.09 -7.66
CA SER A 87 6.14 7.83 -7.06
C SER A 87 7.22 8.74 -7.64
N ILE A 88 7.26 8.91 -8.97
CA ILE A 88 8.22 9.80 -9.64
C ILE A 88 8.02 11.25 -9.17
N ALA A 89 6.79 11.76 -9.24
CA ALA A 89 6.49 13.15 -8.90
C ALA A 89 6.78 13.44 -7.41
N THR A 90 6.33 12.58 -6.52
CA THR A 90 6.48 12.75 -5.08
C THR A 90 7.92 12.53 -4.62
N ALA A 91 8.70 11.64 -5.26
CA ALA A 91 10.11 11.45 -4.94
C ALA A 91 10.96 12.66 -5.31
N VAL A 92 10.72 13.25 -6.48
CA VAL A 92 11.42 14.50 -6.89
C VAL A 92 11.11 15.61 -5.89
N TYR A 93 9.85 15.78 -5.50
CA TYR A 93 9.47 16.77 -4.49
C TYR A 93 10.10 16.49 -3.13
N ALA A 94 9.99 15.24 -2.63
CA ALA A 94 10.51 14.86 -1.31
C ALA A 94 12.02 15.04 -1.16
N SER A 95 12.77 14.91 -2.24
CA SER A 95 14.24 15.09 -2.23
C SER A 95 14.67 16.45 -1.72
N GLY A 96 13.85 17.50 -1.92
CA GLY A 96 14.14 18.87 -1.49
C GLY A 96 13.30 19.34 -0.30
N SER A 97 12.05 18.88 -0.16
CA SER A 97 11.10 19.45 0.80
C SER A 97 11.30 18.95 2.24
N LEU A 98 11.70 17.71 2.44
CA LEU A 98 11.76 17.11 3.77
C LEU A 98 12.70 17.83 4.74
N ALA A 99 13.81 18.36 4.24
CA ALA A 99 14.75 19.16 5.02
C ALA A 99 14.14 20.48 5.50
N HIS A 100 13.17 21.04 4.77
CA HIS A 100 12.50 22.29 5.12
C HIS A 100 11.27 22.04 6.01
N GLU A 101 10.54 20.97 5.77
CA GLU A 101 9.34 20.63 6.55
C GLU A 101 9.65 20.12 7.96
N SER A 102 10.84 19.52 8.15
CA SER A 102 11.25 18.96 9.45
C SER A 102 12.74 19.21 9.72
N PRO A 103 13.15 20.48 9.92
CA PRO A 103 14.57 20.84 10.02
C PRO A 103 15.31 20.25 11.22
N HIS A 104 14.58 19.84 12.26
CA HIS A 104 15.16 19.22 13.46
C HIS A 104 15.30 17.69 13.35
N ARG A 105 14.89 17.09 12.22
CA ARG A 105 14.90 15.65 12.00
C ARG A 105 15.81 15.27 10.85
N GLN A 106 16.40 14.10 10.97
CA GLN A 106 17.12 13.49 9.86
C GLN A 106 16.11 13.07 8.78
N ALA A 107 16.31 13.52 7.55
CA ALA A 107 15.46 13.17 6.41
C ALA A 107 15.44 11.65 6.09
N GLY A 108 16.49 10.93 6.51
CA GLY A 108 16.66 9.51 6.21
C GLY A 108 15.47 8.62 6.60
N PRO A 109 15.04 8.60 7.88
CA PRO A 109 13.90 7.79 8.32
C PRO A 109 12.59 8.14 7.58
N GLY A 110 12.34 9.43 7.30
CA GLY A 110 11.14 9.86 6.56
C GLY A 110 11.13 9.33 5.12
N LEU A 111 12.26 9.43 4.41
CA LEU A 111 12.39 8.90 3.05
C LEU A 111 12.43 7.36 3.01
N ALA A 112 12.94 6.72 4.06
CA ALA A 112 12.85 5.27 4.19
C ALA A 112 11.40 4.82 4.35
N LEU A 113 10.61 5.46 5.22
CA LEU A 113 9.17 5.19 5.37
C LEU A 113 8.40 5.44 4.08
N PHE A 114 8.72 6.53 3.36
CA PHE A 114 8.11 6.83 2.06
C PHE A 114 8.34 5.71 1.05
N ASN A 115 9.59 5.22 0.89
CA ASN A 115 9.89 4.10 0.01
C ASN A 115 9.18 2.80 0.44
N LEU A 116 9.08 2.52 1.75
CA LEU A 116 8.35 1.35 2.26
C LEU A 116 6.85 1.43 1.98
N VAL A 117 6.24 2.61 2.12
CA VAL A 117 4.81 2.81 1.76
C VAL A 117 4.59 2.52 0.29
N LEU A 118 5.42 3.07 -0.62
CA LEU A 118 5.31 2.81 -2.06
C LEU A 118 5.53 1.33 -2.39
N PHE A 119 6.52 0.67 -1.78
CA PHE A 119 6.76 -0.76 -1.91
C PHE A 119 5.51 -1.58 -1.54
N THR A 120 4.87 -1.25 -0.41
CA THR A 120 3.65 -1.98 0.02
C THR A 120 2.46 -1.71 -0.87
N LEU A 121 2.31 -0.50 -1.43
CA LEU A 121 1.26 -0.21 -2.43
C LEU A 121 1.38 -1.11 -3.65
N VAL A 122 2.61 -1.31 -4.17
CA VAL A 122 2.85 -2.24 -5.30
C VAL A 122 2.48 -3.67 -4.91
N LEU A 123 2.81 -4.12 -3.69
CA LEU A 123 2.43 -5.45 -3.22
C LEU A 123 0.91 -5.62 -3.12
N ILE A 124 0.18 -4.61 -2.62
CA ILE A 124 -1.28 -4.65 -2.49
C ILE A 124 -1.95 -4.84 -3.86
N VAL A 125 -1.60 -4.00 -4.84
CA VAL A 125 -2.23 -4.05 -6.17
C VAL A 125 -1.85 -5.31 -6.95
N SER A 126 -0.71 -5.93 -6.61
CA SER A 126 -0.22 -7.15 -7.26
C SER A 126 -0.58 -8.43 -6.49
N ALA A 127 -1.24 -8.35 -5.33
CA ALA A 127 -1.68 -9.54 -4.61
C ALA A 127 -2.72 -10.33 -5.41
N THR A 128 -2.61 -11.66 -5.44
CA THR A 128 -3.58 -12.53 -6.12
C THR A 128 -4.36 -13.43 -5.17
N ASP A 129 -4.10 -13.30 -3.88
CA ASP A 129 -4.84 -13.95 -2.81
C ASP A 129 -5.09 -12.98 -1.65
N ALA A 130 -6.09 -13.27 -0.85
CA ALA A 130 -6.53 -12.41 0.24
C ALA A 130 -5.52 -12.32 1.39
N ILE A 131 -4.72 -13.35 1.61
CA ILE A 131 -3.71 -13.35 2.69
C ILE A 131 -2.56 -12.42 2.33
N THR A 132 -2.03 -12.55 1.10
CA THR A 132 -1.01 -11.62 0.57
C THR A 132 -1.52 -10.18 0.59
N PHE A 133 -2.77 -9.97 0.14
CA PHE A 133 -3.43 -8.67 0.17
C PHE A 133 -3.50 -8.10 1.59
N LEU A 134 -4.03 -8.86 2.56
CA LEU A 134 -4.18 -8.40 3.95
C LEU A 134 -2.83 -8.07 4.59
N LEU A 135 -1.82 -8.93 4.43
CA LEU A 135 -0.49 -8.68 4.99
C LEU A 135 0.14 -7.40 4.44
N ALA A 136 0.05 -7.19 3.14
CA ALA A 136 0.55 -5.97 2.50
C ALA A 136 -0.26 -4.73 2.94
N TRP A 137 -1.59 -4.87 3.04
CA TRP A 137 -2.53 -3.83 3.46
C TRP A 137 -2.28 -3.36 4.90
N GLU A 138 -2.14 -4.29 5.85
CA GLU A 138 -1.86 -3.96 7.25
C GLU A 138 -0.45 -3.37 7.43
N THR A 139 0.53 -3.93 6.70
CA THR A 139 1.88 -3.37 6.69
C THR A 139 1.87 -1.93 6.16
N MET A 140 1.15 -1.65 5.07
CA MET A 140 0.99 -0.29 4.54
C MET A 140 0.28 0.63 5.55
N ALA A 141 -0.76 0.16 6.24
CA ALA A 141 -1.49 0.96 7.23
C ALA A 141 -0.56 1.41 8.36
N PHE A 142 0.24 0.49 8.89
CA PHE A 142 1.20 0.78 9.95
C PHE A 142 2.34 1.71 9.47
N LEU A 143 2.91 1.45 8.30
CA LEU A 143 3.96 2.31 7.72
C LEU A 143 3.44 3.72 7.43
N THR A 144 2.20 3.83 6.95
CA THR A 144 1.54 5.12 6.71
C THR A 144 1.31 5.88 8.02
N TYR A 145 0.88 5.16 9.09
CA TYR A 145 0.80 5.75 10.42
C TYR A 145 2.14 6.36 10.86
N LEU A 146 3.24 5.60 10.73
CA LEU A 146 4.57 6.09 11.08
C LEU A 146 4.99 7.30 10.21
N ALA A 147 4.64 7.28 8.94
CA ALA A 147 4.97 8.37 8.00
C ALA A 147 4.17 9.64 8.29
N VAL A 148 2.88 9.53 8.65
CA VAL A 148 2.06 10.68 9.08
C VAL A 148 2.53 11.19 10.43
N ASN A 149 2.86 10.28 11.37
CA ASN A 149 3.35 10.61 12.71
C ASN A 149 4.82 11.06 12.72
N PHE A 150 5.38 11.45 11.59
CA PHE A 150 6.79 11.81 11.48
C PHE A 150 7.17 13.00 12.38
N ALA A 151 6.29 13.97 12.55
CA ALA A 151 6.46 15.11 13.48
C ALA A 151 5.80 14.84 14.85
N TYR A 152 6.14 13.73 15.49
CA TYR A 152 5.52 13.22 16.74
C TYR A 152 5.69 14.14 17.98
N GLU A 153 6.44 15.25 17.90
CA GLU A 153 6.46 16.27 18.95
C GLU A 153 5.20 17.13 18.99
N ASP A 154 4.47 17.21 17.85
CA ASP A 154 3.21 17.95 17.77
C ASP A 154 2.05 17.05 18.23
N PRO A 155 1.34 17.40 19.32
CA PRO A 155 0.19 16.62 19.82
C PRO A 155 -0.93 16.47 18.78
N GLU A 156 -1.09 17.42 17.85
CA GLU A 156 -2.10 17.34 16.81
C GLU A 156 -1.72 16.32 15.72
N VAL A 157 -0.43 16.17 15.43
CA VAL A 157 0.09 15.11 14.54
C VAL A 157 -0.15 13.74 15.15
N ILE A 158 0.18 13.57 16.45
CA ILE A 158 -0.08 12.32 17.17
C ILE A 158 -1.56 11.97 17.12
N ARG A 159 -2.42 12.93 17.42
CA ARG A 159 -3.88 12.71 17.42
C ARG A 159 -4.39 12.31 16.03
N ALA A 160 -3.96 13.01 14.97
CA ALA A 160 -4.41 12.75 13.60
C ALA A 160 -3.93 11.37 13.10
N SER A 161 -2.66 11.02 13.32
CA SER A 161 -2.09 9.73 12.93
C SER A 161 -2.73 8.56 13.68
N TYR A 162 -2.94 8.70 15.00
CA TYR A 162 -3.61 7.68 15.80
C TYR A 162 -5.07 7.49 15.40
N GLN A 163 -5.80 8.58 15.12
CA GLN A 163 -7.17 8.51 14.62
C GLN A 163 -7.26 7.79 13.27
N MET A 164 -6.32 8.07 12.36
CA MET A 164 -6.20 7.40 11.07
C MET A 164 -5.97 5.90 11.26
N LEU A 165 -5.00 5.51 12.09
CA LEU A 165 -4.70 4.11 12.36
C LEU A 165 -5.92 3.41 12.98
N SER A 166 -6.54 3.99 14.02
CA SER A 166 -7.67 3.38 14.73
C SER A 166 -8.86 3.09 13.79
N ILE A 167 -9.21 4.03 12.91
CA ILE A 167 -10.29 3.83 11.94
C ILE A 167 -9.88 2.80 10.89
N SER A 168 -8.62 2.78 10.48
CA SER A 168 -8.08 1.79 9.54
C SER A 168 -8.18 0.37 10.11
N GLU A 169 -7.76 0.16 11.37
CA GLU A 169 -7.81 -1.15 12.05
C GLU A 169 -9.25 -1.63 12.29
N LEU A 170 -10.15 -0.71 12.67
CA LEU A 170 -11.58 -1.04 12.76
C LEU A 170 -12.14 -1.50 11.41
N GLY A 171 -11.73 -0.85 10.31
CA GLY A 171 -12.09 -1.27 8.96
C GLY A 171 -11.51 -2.64 8.59
N ALA A 172 -10.25 -2.90 8.97
CA ALA A 172 -9.58 -4.16 8.72
C ALA A 172 -10.32 -5.36 9.34
N ILE A 173 -10.88 -5.21 10.54
CA ILE A 173 -11.72 -6.24 11.18
C ILE A 173 -12.89 -6.65 10.26
N GLY A 174 -13.54 -5.67 9.61
CA GLY A 174 -14.60 -5.94 8.64
C GLY A 174 -14.09 -6.73 7.43
N ILE A 175 -12.96 -6.30 6.84
CA ILE A 175 -12.36 -6.97 5.67
C ILE A 175 -11.96 -8.41 6.03
N ILE A 176 -11.31 -8.62 7.17
CA ILE A 176 -10.92 -9.95 7.66
C ILE A 176 -12.17 -10.83 7.85
N GLY A 177 -13.22 -10.30 8.50
CA GLY A 177 -14.48 -11.02 8.68
C GLY A 177 -15.09 -11.44 7.34
N ALA A 178 -15.15 -10.55 6.36
CA ALA A 178 -15.65 -10.85 5.02
C ALA A 178 -14.82 -11.96 4.34
N ILE A 179 -13.49 -11.87 4.37
CA ILE A 179 -12.57 -12.84 3.78
C ILE A 179 -12.74 -14.22 4.44
N LEU A 180 -12.92 -14.29 5.76
CA LEU A 180 -13.12 -15.55 6.46
C LEU A 180 -14.41 -16.24 6.04
N PHE A 181 -15.54 -15.51 5.96
CA PHE A 181 -16.81 -16.08 5.48
C PHE A 181 -16.72 -16.56 4.03
N LEU A 182 -16.14 -15.73 3.15
CA LEU A 182 -15.99 -16.06 1.74
C LEU A 182 -15.03 -17.23 1.52
N GLY A 183 -13.88 -17.20 2.22
CA GLY A 183 -12.86 -18.23 2.10
C GLY A 183 -13.32 -19.60 2.62
N GLN A 184 -14.07 -19.62 3.72
CA GLN A 184 -14.66 -20.85 4.23
C GLN A 184 -15.69 -21.44 3.24
N ALA A 185 -16.54 -20.61 2.67
CA ALA A 185 -17.55 -21.03 1.70
C ALA A 185 -16.94 -21.46 0.35
N GLY A 186 -15.84 -20.84 -0.08
CA GLY A 186 -15.15 -21.12 -1.34
C GLY A 186 -14.01 -22.14 -1.26
N GLY A 187 -13.69 -22.63 -0.05
CA GLY A 187 -12.65 -23.65 0.16
C GLY A 187 -11.22 -23.11 0.03
N GLY A 188 -10.98 -21.79 0.13
CA GLY A 188 -9.66 -21.20 0.05
C GLY A 188 -9.66 -19.67 0.03
N PHE A 189 -8.45 -19.08 0.03
CA PHE A 189 -8.26 -17.64 0.12
C PHE A 189 -7.78 -16.99 -1.19
N SER A 190 -7.69 -17.72 -2.30
CA SER A 190 -7.47 -17.08 -3.61
C SER A 190 -8.69 -16.21 -3.98
N PHE A 191 -8.49 -15.14 -4.74
CA PHE A 191 -9.63 -14.31 -5.16
C PHE A 191 -10.66 -15.08 -5.98
N ALA A 192 -10.24 -16.13 -6.72
CA ALA A 192 -11.15 -17.04 -7.40
C ALA A 192 -12.02 -17.82 -6.40
N ALA A 193 -11.42 -18.40 -5.35
CA ALA A 193 -12.15 -19.11 -4.30
C ALA A 193 -13.11 -18.18 -3.55
N LEU A 194 -12.70 -16.94 -3.21
CA LEU A 194 -13.59 -15.96 -2.59
C LEU A 194 -14.81 -15.63 -3.47
N ARG A 195 -14.60 -15.53 -4.77
CA ARG A 195 -15.69 -15.32 -5.74
C ARG A 195 -16.67 -16.51 -5.76
N GLU A 196 -16.18 -17.73 -5.79
CA GLU A 196 -17.03 -18.94 -5.68
C GLU A 196 -17.75 -18.98 -4.34
N GLY A 197 -17.05 -18.65 -3.25
CA GLY A 197 -17.63 -18.55 -1.92
C GLY A 197 -18.80 -17.57 -1.87
N SER A 198 -18.71 -16.43 -2.55
CA SER A 198 -19.81 -15.45 -2.59
C SER A 198 -21.10 -15.98 -3.20
N LEU A 199 -21.00 -16.93 -4.14
CA LEU A 199 -22.14 -17.60 -4.77
C LEU A 199 -22.74 -18.69 -3.88
N ALA A 200 -21.94 -19.30 -3.01
CA ALA A 200 -22.36 -20.37 -2.11
C ALA A 200 -23.02 -19.89 -0.81
N LEU A 201 -22.84 -18.61 -0.44
CA LEU A 201 -23.43 -18.04 0.77
C LEU A 201 -24.95 -17.92 0.70
N SER A 202 -25.60 -18.14 1.85
CA SER A 202 -27.02 -17.80 2.02
C SER A 202 -27.24 -16.28 1.85
N PRO A 203 -28.45 -15.82 1.48
CA PRO A 203 -28.76 -14.40 1.31
C PRO A 203 -28.35 -13.56 2.51
N LEU A 204 -28.68 -13.99 3.73
CA LEU A 204 -28.34 -13.28 4.96
C LEU A 204 -26.82 -13.13 5.17
N LEU A 205 -26.05 -14.20 4.94
CA LEU A 205 -24.58 -14.14 5.06
C LEU A 205 -23.97 -13.27 3.97
N ARG A 206 -24.54 -13.25 2.77
CA ARG A 206 -24.11 -12.39 1.68
C ARG A 206 -24.28 -10.91 2.01
N ASP A 207 -25.45 -10.57 2.60
CA ASP A 207 -25.72 -9.21 3.05
C ASP A 207 -24.74 -8.81 4.18
N LEU A 208 -24.49 -9.70 5.13
CA LEU A 208 -23.50 -9.46 6.20
C LEU A 208 -22.09 -9.22 5.64
N VAL A 209 -21.65 -10.06 4.71
CA VAL A 209 -20.34 -9.87 4.02
C VAL A 209 -20.30 -8.57 3.27
N PHE A 210 -21.39 -8.18 2.58
CA PHE A 210 -21.50 -6.89 1.91
C PHE A 210 -21.28 -5.72 2.88
N PHE A 211 -21.93 -5.74 4.05
CA PHE A 211 -21.74 -4.69 5.06
C PHE A 211 -20.33 -4.70 5.64
N PHE A 212 -19.71 -5.84 5.85
CA PHE A 212 -18.32 -5.94 6.29
C PHE A 212 -17.34 -5.32 5.27
N VAL A 213 -17.53 -5.63 3.99
CA VAL A 213 -16.73 -5.07 2.89
C VAL A 213 -16.96 -3.56 2.76
N LEU A 214 -18.23 -3.13 2.78
CA LEU A 214 -18.58 -1.71 2.69
C LEU A 214 -18.00 -0.90 3.86
N PHE A 215 -18.11 -1.41 5.08
CA PHE A 215 -17.53 -0.77 6.25
C PHE A 215 -15.99 -0.78 6.18
N GLY A 216 -15.39 -1.92 5.87
CA GLY A 216 -13.95 -2.09 5.88
C GLY A 216 -13.24 -1.22 4.83
N PHE A 217 -13.59 -1.39 3.56
CA PHE A 217 -13.03 -0.55 2.50
C PHE A 217 -13.51 0.89 2.57
N GLY A 218 -14.76 1.11 3.04
CA GLY A 218 -15.31 2.45 3.25
C GLY A 218 -14.56 3.25 4.31
N ALA A 219 -14.12 2.61 5.40
CA ALA A 219 -13.28 3.23 6.42
C ALA A 219 -11.95 3.70 5.84
N LYS A 220 -11.30 2.88 5.01
CA LYS A 220 -10.03 3.22 4.36
C LYS A 220 -10.19 4.26 3.25
N ALA A 221 -11.25 4.16 2.46
CA ALA A 221 -11.56 5.11 1.39
C ALA A 221 -12.09 6.46 1.90
N GLY A 222 -12.39 6.56 3.21
CA GLY A 222 -12.94 7.77 3.78
C GLY A 222 -14.38 8.06 3.35
N LEU A 223 -15.22 7.00 3.20
CA LEU A 223 -16.63 7.18 2.93
C LEU A 223 -17.35 7.80 4.13
N LEU A 224 -18.36 8.63 3.88
CA LEU A 224 -19.23 9.20 4.92
C LEU A 224 -20.01 8.08 5.65
N PRO A 225 -20.00 8.03 7.00
CA PRO A 225 -19.43 8.99 7.98
C PRO A 225 -18.01 8.65 8.47
N LEU A 226 -17.29 7.71 7.81
CA LEU A 226 -15.99 7.17 8.25
C LEU A 226 -14.79 8.05 7.85
N GLN A 227 -15.00 9.16 7.15
CA GLN A 227 -13.97 10.08 6.64
C GLN A 227 -13.27 10.93 7.70
N LEU A 228 -13.60 10.80 8.97
CA LEU A 228 -13.13 11.70 10.04
C LEU A 228 -11.61 11.76 10.18
N TRP A 229 -10.89 10.73 9.78
CA TRP A 229 -9.43 10.67 9.82
C TRP A 229 -8.77 11.44 8.67
N LEU A 230 -9.42 11.51 7.50
CA LEU A 230 -8.82 11.97 6.24
C LEU A 230 -8.36 13.43 6.27
N PRO A 231 -9.18 14.41 6.71
CA PRO A 231 -8.75 15.81 6.79
C PRO A 231 -7.59 16.01 7.76
N GLY A 232 -7.63 15.34 8.91
CA GLY A 232 -6.59 15.43 9.93
C GLY A 232 -5.26 14.85 9.45
N ALA A 233 -5.27 13.64 8.89
CA ALA A 233 -4.08 12.98 8.36
C ALA A 233 -3.44 13.78 7.22
N ASN A 234 -4.23 14.21 6.22
CA ASN A 234 -3.71 14.97 5.08
C ASN A 234 -3.15 16.34 5.47
N ALA A 235 -3.76 17.03 6.44
CA ALA A 235 -3.29 18.34 6.88
C ALA A 235 -1.99 18.28 7.70
N ARG A 236 -1.67 17.14 8.31
CA ARG A 236 -0.54 16.97 9.23
C ARG A 236 0.58 16.08 8.67
N ALA A 237 0.30 15.28 7.65
CA ALA A 237 1.33 14.47 6.99
C ALA A 237 2.34 15.36 6.25
N PRO A 238 3.62 14.95 6.15
CA PRO A 238 4.55 15.54 5.21
C PRO A 238 3.96 15.57 3.80
N SER A 239 4.18 16.65 3.05
CA SER A 239 3.46 16.89 1.77
C SER A 239 3.57 15.76 0.75
N HIS A 240 4.72 15.09 0.65
CA HIS A 240 4.90 13.93 -0.23
C HIS A 240 4.10 12.70 0.23
N ILE A 241 3.91 12.52 1.55
CA ILE A 241 3.05 11.46 2.11
C ILE A 241 1.58 11.80 1.88
N ALA A 242 1.17 13.07 2.13
CA ALA A 242 -0.19 13.52 1.86
C ALA A 242 -0.57 13.33 0.39
N ALA A 243 0.35 13.59 -0.54
CA ALA A 243 0.14 13.36 -1.97
C ALA A 243 -0.10 11.87 -2.29
N VAL A 244 0.67 10.95 -1.71
CA VAL A 244 0.46 9.50 -1.89
C VAL A 244 -0.84 9.02 -1.24
N LEU A 245 -1.24 9.61 -0.09
CA LEU A 245 -2.51 9.27 0.57
C LEU A 245 -3.74 9.70 -0.23
N SER A 246 -3.59 10.71 -1.08
CA SER A 246 -4.69 11.34 -1.83
C SER A 246 -4.79 10.85 -3.29
N ALA A 247 -3.79 10.11 -3.78
CA ALA A 247 -3.74 9.56 -5.13
C ALA A 247 -4.39 8.18 -5.22
#